data_1373ad15f3f6e72458e8ad896e2a6a8a
#
_entry.id   1373ad15f3f6e72458e8ad896e2a6a8a
#
_cell.length_a   1.000
_cell.length_b   1.000
_cell.length_c   1.000
_cell.angle_alpha   90.00
_cell.angle_beta   90.00
_cell.angle_gamma   90.00
#
_symmetry.space_group_name_H-M   'P 1'
#
loop_
_entity.id
_entity.type
_entity.pdbx_description
1 polymer ?
#
loop_
_entity_poly.entity_id
_entity_poly.type
_entity_poly.pdbx_seq_one_letter_code
_entity_poly.pdbx_strand_id
1 'polypeptide(L)'
;MTYRHFNNETTRSSVLQAVANTKNEVAWQRLFDLYAGFVFSIARSKGLNDADADDIVQIVFTDLARNLPTFRYDRAKGRFRSYLCGLVNWRVMDKLKAGKRDADLKASFWEEAKATASSDDDSFAEREWQAAALEEALRRIKPHVNPEHYAAFVASAIEGQNTESVSKLYGISSGNLYQIRKRLTAKLRETIASVIAEMDAPGIE
;
A
#
# COMPACT_ATOMS: atom_id res chain seq x y z
N MET A 1 25.43 -13.41 21.35
CA MET A 1 24.55 -12.24 21.05
C MET A 1 23.21 -12.77 20.61
N THR A 2 22.22 -12.58 21.45
CA THR A 2 20.91 -13.26 21.38
C THR A 2 20.00 -12.49 20.43
N TYR A 3 19.65 -13.08 19.29
CA TYR A 3 18.61 -12.56 18.42
C TYR A 3 17.27 -12.63 19.16
N ARG A 4 16.71 -11.49 19.53
CA ARG A 4 15.33 -11.40 19.99
C ARG A 4 14.42 -11.80 18.83
N HIS A 5 13.75 -12.93 18.97
CA HIS A 5 12.54 -13.24 18.21
C HIS A 5 11.51 -12.13 18.47
N PHE A 6 11.30 -11.28 17.49
CA PHE A 6 10.10 -10.44 17.49
C PHE A 6 8.91 -11.36 17.25
N ASN A 7 8.12 -11.54 18.29
CA ASN A 7 6.90 -12.32 18.28
C ASN A 7 5.92 -11.72 17.26
N ASN A 8 5.65 -12.47 16.18
CA ASN A 8 4.91 -12.02 14.99
C ASN A 8 3.39 -11.94 15.22
N GLU A 9 2.92 -12.27 16.43
CA GLU A 9 1.49 -12.34 16.75
C GLU A 9 0.90 -11.02 17.25
N THR A 10 1.72 -10.09 17.76
CA THR A 10 1.25 -8.84 18.37
C THR A 10 1.15 -7.66 17.40
N THR A 11 1.69 -7.77 16.18
CA THR A 11 1.78 -6.67 15.22
C THR A 11 0.57 -6.55 14.30
N ARG A 12 -0.28 -7.58 14.22
CA ARG A 12 -1.36 -7.69 13.23
C ARG A 12 -2.63 -6.90 13.54
N SER A 13 -2.86 -6.57 14.79
CA SER A 13 -4.03 -5.80 15.26
C SER A 13 -3.75 -4.30 15.42
N SER A 14 -2.49 -3.85 15.27
CA SER A 14 -2.04 -2.65 15.97
C SER A 14 -2.08 -1.35 15.16
N VAL A 15 -1.99 -1.36 13.82
CA VAL A 15 -1.85 -0.09 13.08
C VAL A 15 -3.12 0.73 13.12
N LEU A 16 -4.28 0.16 12.80
CA LEU A 16 -5.54 0.91 12.85
C LEU A 16 -6.00 1.20 14.29
N GLN A 17 -5.74 0.29 15.24
CA GLN A 17 -5.98 0.58 16.66
C GLN A 17 -5.05 1.66 17.20
N ALA A 18 -3.77 1.62 16.81
CA ALA A 18 -2.80 2.64 17.21
C ALA A 18 -3.10 4.01 16.58
N VAL A 19 -3.68 4.00 15.37
CA VAL A 19 -4.12 5.20 14.64
C VAL A 19 -5.43 5.73 15.19
N ALA A 20 -6.30 4.90 15.77
CA ALA A 20 -7.49 5.37 16.50
C ALA A 20 -7.10 6.30 17.68
N ASN A 21 -5.89 6.17 18.21
CA ASN A 21 -5.28 7.19 19.04
C ASN A 21 -4.61 8.25 18.14
N THR A 22 -5.31 9.31 17.81
CA THR A 22 -4.86 10.41 16.91
C THR A 22 -3.54 11.06 17.28
N LYS A 23 -2.98 10.78 18.46
CA LYS A 23 -1.67 11.27 18.93
C LYS A 23 -0.50 10.35 18.58
N ASN A 24 -0.76 9.20 17.96
CA ASN A 24 0.30 8.24 17.61
C ASN A 24 0.85 8.52 16.19
N GLU A 25 1.75 9.49 16.09
CA GLU A 25 2.39 9.89 14.83
C GLU A 25 3.08 8.74 14.10
N VAL A 26 3.70 7.81 14.85
CA VAL A 26 4.39 6.63 14.27
C VAL A 26 3.39 5.70 13.58
N ALA A 27 2.23 5.46 14.19
CA ALA A 27 1.19 4.64 13.59
C ALA A 27 0.58 5.33 12.35
N TRP A 28 0.41 6.66 12.39
CA TRP A 28 -0.06 7.45 11.25
C TRP A 28 0.94 7.41 10.09
N GLN A 29 2.23 7.61 10.36
CA GLN A 29 3.27 7.49 9.34
C GLN A 29 3.26 6.09 8.72
N ARG A 30 3.12 5.05 9.54
CA ARG A 30 3.03 3.67 9.07
C ARG A 30 1.83 3.43 8.16
N LEU A 31 0.65 3.94 8.54
CA LEU A 31 -0.55 3.87 7.72
C LEU A 31 -0.34 4.59 6.38
N PHE A 32 0.25 5.77 6.42
CA PHE A 32 0.57 6.54 5.22
C PHE A 32 1.50 5.77 4.29
N ASP A 33 2.63 5.28 4.81
CA ASP A 33 3.61 4.51 4.05
C ASP A 33 3.00 3.28 3.36
N LEU A 34 2.03 2.62 4.01
CA LEU A 34 1.38 1.42 3.47
C LEU A 34 0.35 1.72 2.37
N TYR A 35 -0.35 2.84 2.46
CA TYR A 35 -1.54 3.03 1.64
C TYR A 35 -1.52 4.26 0.73
N ALA A 36 -0.58 5.20 0.90
CA ALA A 36 -0.54 6.42 0.10
C ALA A 36 -0.33 6.11 -1.40
N GLY A 37 0.60 5.20 -1.73
CA GLY A 37 0.83 4.75 -3.11
C GLY A 37 -0.42 4.12 -3.73
N PHE A 38 -1.11 3.27 -2.99
CA PHE A 38 -2.37 2.67 -3.44
C PHE A 38 -3.46 3.72 -3.70
N VAL A 39 -3.67 4.66 -2.78
CA VAL A 39 -4.64 5.76 -2.95
C VAL A 39 -4.30 6.62 -4.16
N PHE A 40 -3.01 6.96 -4.33
CA PHE A 40 -2.51 7.72 -5.48
C PHE A 40 -2.80 6.99 -6.80
N SER A 41 -2.45 5.71 -6.91
CA SER A 41 -2.67 4.92 -8.13
C SER A 41 -4.15 4.82 -8.50
N ILE A 42 -5.05 4.61 -7.52
CA ILE A 42 -6.50 4.63 -7.78
C ILE A 42 -6.94 6.01 -8.29
N ALA A 43 -6.50 7.09 -7.68
CA ALA A 43 -6.85 8.45 -8.13
C ALA A 43 -6.35 8.72 -9.56
N ARG A 44 -5.13 8.33 -9.89
CA ARG A 44 -4.56 8.42 -11.24
C ARG A 44 -5.36 7.63 -12.28
N SER A 45 -5.78 6.41 -11.94
CA SER A 45 -6.58 5.57 -12.85
C SER A 45 -7.92 6.18 -13.23
N LYS A 46 -8.44 7.10 -12.42
CA LYS A 46 -9.68 7.84 -12.69
C LYS A 46 -9.45 9.11 -13.54
N GLY A 47 -8.23 9.30 -14.09
CA GLY A 47 -7.88 10.38 -15.01
C GLY A 47 -7.38 11.68 -14.37
N LEU A 48 -7.12 11.69 -13.07
CA LEU A 48 -6.51 12.85 -12.41
C LEU A 48 -5.03 12.98 -12.81
N ASN A 49 -4.52 14.21 -12.88
CA ASN A 49 -3.07 14.45 -12.97
C ASN A 49 -2.38 14.20 -11.63
N ASP A 50 -1.04 14.25 -11.58
CA ASP A 50 -0.27 13.91 -10.37
C ASP A 50 -0.59 14.84 -9.20
N ALA A 51 -0.70 16.15 -9.44
CA ALA A 51 -1.00 17.13 -8.40
C ALA A 51 -2.40 16.91 -7.79
N ASP A 52 -3.39 16.64 -8.65
CA ASP A 52 -4.75 16.33 -8.20
C ASP A 52 -4.83 14.99 -7.47
N ALA A 53 -4.03 13.99 -7.88
CA ALA A 53 -3.95 12.70 -7.19
C ALA A 53 -3.30 12.85 -5.80
N ASP A 54 -2.25 13.67 -5.66
CA ASP A 54 -1.64 14.00 -4.38
C ASP A 54 -2.62 14.72 -3.45
N ASP A 55 -3.43 15.65 -3.98
CA ASP A 55 -4.50 16.29 -3.21
C ASP A 55 -5.51 15.25 -2.68
N ILE A 56 -5.90 14.28 -3.53
CA ILE A 56 -6.81 13.19 -3.11
C ILE A 56 -6.16 12.36 -2.00
N VAL A 57 -4.88 12.04 -2.08
CA VAL A 57 -4.17 11.34 -0.99
C VAL A 57 -4.32 12.12 0.32
N GLN A 58 -4.02 13.42 0.32
CA GLN A 58 -4.13 14.25 1.53
C GLN A 58 -5.56 14.29 2.08
N ILE A 59 -6.57 14.45 1.21
CA ILE A 59 -7.98 14.48 1.61
C ILE A 59 -8.40 13.14 2.21
N VAL A 60 -8.06 12.02 1.57
CA VAL A 60 -8.39 10.67 2.05
C VAL A 60 -7.77 10.42 3.42
N PHE A 61 -6.49 10.76 3.62
CA PHE A 61 -5.84 10.59 4.93
C PHE A 61 -6.41 11.53 6.00
N THR A 62 -6.85 12.72 5.61
CA THR A 62 -7.57 13.63 6.52
C THR A 62 -8.92 13.03 6.94
N ASP A 63 -9.65 12.42 6.02
CA ASP A 63 -10.90 11.74 6.32
C ASP A 63 -10.68 10.52 7.21
N LEU A 64 -9.65 9.73 6.94
CA LEU A 64 -9.26 8.62 7.80
C LEU A 64 -8.96 9.12 9.22
N ALA A 65 -8.18 10.22 9.35
CA ALA A 65 -7.86 10.78 10.66
C ALA A 65 -9.09 11.20 11.46
N ARG A 66 -10.10 11.73 10.79
CA ARG A 66 -11.35 12.15 11.43
C ARG A 66 -12.25 10.98 11.83
N ASN A 67 -12.27 9.92 11.02
CA ASN A 67 -13.27 8.86 11.14
C ASN A 67 -12.74 7.58 11.81
N LEU A 68 -11.44 7.27 11.71
CA LEU A 68 -10.86 6.07 12.33
C LEU A 68 -11.06 5.98 13.86
N PRO A 69 -11.09 7.06 14.65
CA PRO A 69 -11.37 6.94 16.08
C PRO A 69 -12.73 6.32 16.41
N THR A 70 -13.70 6.46 15.51
CA THR A 70 -15.06 5.91 15.67
C THR A 70 -15.34 4.73 14.73
N PHE A 71 -14.39 4.44 13.83
CA PHE A 71 -14.53 3.41 12.81
C PHE A 71 -14.36 2.03 13.45
N ARG A 72 -15.41 1.20 13.36
CA ARG A 72 -15.34 -0.21 13.70
C ARG A 72 -15.21 -1.01 12.41
N TYR A 73 -14.01 -1.52 12.17
CA TYR A 73 -13.78 -2.41 11.05
C TYR A 73 -14.49 -3.74 11.27
N ASP A 74 -15.33 -4.12 10.32
CA ASP A 74 -16.02 -5.42 10.31
C ASP A 74 -15.60 -6.18 9.04
N ARG A 75 -14.80 -7.23 9.21
CA ARG A 75 -14.31 -8.05 8.10
C ARG A 75 -15.45 -8.74 7.35
N ALA A 76 -16.60 -8.98 7.98
CA ALA A 76 -17.77 -9.52 7.32
C ALA A 76 -18.41 -8.54 6.30
N LYS A 77 -18.13 -7.24 6.46
CA LYS A 77 -18.60 -6.18 5.56
C LYS A 77 -17.64 -5.87 4.41
N GLY A 78 -16.48 -6.52 4.34
CA GLY A 78 -15.53 -6.34 3.26
C GLY A 78 -14.08 -6.09 3.72
N ARG A 79 -13.16 -6.01 2.76
CA ARG A 79 -11.76 -5.74 3.03
C ARG A 79 -11.49 -4.24 3.16
N PHE A 80 -10.50 -3.84 3.96
CA PHE A 80 -10.13 -2.43 4.14
C PHE A 80 -9.76 -1.75 2.82
N ARG A 81 -9.14 -2.47 1.90
CA ARG A 81 -8.84 -1.94 0.55
C ARG A 81 -10.10 -1.55 -0.22
N SER A 82 -11.17 -2.34 -0.14
CA SER A 82 -12.44 -2.01 -0.79
C SER A 82 -13.05 -0.74 -0.22
N TYR A 83 -12.97 -0.56 1.10
CA TYR A 83 -13.32 0.68 1.77
C TYR A 83 -12.49 1.86 1.28
N LEU A 84 -11.15 1.70 1.18
CA LEU A 84 -10.27 2.75 0.64
C LEU A 84 -10.61 3.09 -0.81
N CYS A 85 -10.84 2.10 -1.67
CA CYS A 85 -11.28 2.33 -3.06
C CYS A 85 -12.56 3.15 -3.11
N GLY A 86 -13.56 2.78 -2.32
CA GLY A 86 -14.81 3.53 -2.21
C GLY A 86 -14.59 4.98 -1.82
N LEU A 87 -13.74 5.22 -0.79
CA LEU A 87 -13.41 6.56 -0.31
C LEU A 87 -12.69 7.38 -1.38
N VAL A 88 -11.70 6.80 -2.06
CA VAL A 88 -10.98 7.45 -3.16
C VAL A 88 -11.93 7.79 -4.31
N ASN A 89 -12.72 6.83 -4.77
CA ASN A 89 -13.69 7.03 -5.85
C ASN A 89 -14.64 8.19 -5.53
N TRP A 90 -15.15 8.23 -4.30
CA TRP A 90 -16.02 9.30 -3.88
C TRP A 90 -15.31 10.67 -3.90
N ARG A 91 -14.06 10.78 -3.39
CA ARG A 91 -13.30 12.03 -3.39
C ARG A 91 -12.94 12.49 -4.80
N VAL A 92 -12.60 11.56 -5.69
CA VAL A 92 -12.39 11.87 -7.11
C VAL A 92 -13.66 12.40 -7.74
N MET A 93 -14.80 11.75 -7.51
CA MET A 93 -16.09 12.20 -8.03
C MET A 93 -16.50 13.57 -7.46
N ASP A 94 -16.25 13.82 -6.18
CA ASP A 94 -16.51 15.12 -5.53
C ASP A 94 -15.65 16.22 -6.18
N LYS A 95 -14.36 15.94 -6.43
CA LYS A 95 -13.45 16.87 -7.12
C LYS A 95 -13.88 17.14 -8.56
N LEU A 96 -14.26 16.12 -9.32
CA LEU A 96 -14.72 16.25 -10.70
C LEU A 96 -16.09 16.93 -10.81
N LYS A 97 -16.95 16.77 -9.80
CA LYS A 97 -18.29 17.39 -9.73
C LYS A 97 -18.31 18.71 -8.96
N ALA A 98 -17.18 19.32 -8.65
CA ALA A 98 -17.04 20.52 -7.79
C ALA A 98 -17.86 21.76 -8.25
N GLY A 99 -18.93 21.56 -9.04
CA GLY A 99 -19.94 22.54 -9.45
C GLY A 99 -21.37 22.23 -8.98
N LYS A 100 -21.68 21.10 -8.33
CA LYS A 100 -23.05 20.79 -7.85
C LYS A 100 -23.03 20.26 -6.42
N ARG A 101 -23.59 21.07 -5.52
CA ARG A 101 -23.78 20.78 -4.10
C ARG A 101 -24.84 19.70 -3.92
N ASP A 102 -24.51 18.66 -3.10
CA ASP A 102 -25.54 17.97 -2.34
C ASP A 102 -24.94 17.37 -1.06
N ALA A 103 -25.32 17.95 0.08
CA ALA A 103 -24.80 17.57 1.40
C ALA A 103 -25.44 16.26 1.91
N ASP A 104 -26.65 15.93 1.44
CA ASP A 104 -27.40 14.74 1.87
C ASP A 104 -26.86 13.45 1.24
N LEU A 105 -26.22 13.55 0.07
CA LEU A 105 -25.47 12.43 -0.55
C LEU A 105 -24.24 11.99 0.24
N LYS A 106 -23.69 12.87 1.10
CA LYS A 106 -22.46 12.55 1.86
C LYS A 106 -22.67 11.50 2.96
N ALA A 107 -23.78 11.54 3.64
CA ALA A 107 -24.09 10.61 4.73
C ALA A 107 -24.47 9.22 4.21
N SER A 108 -25.25 9.13 3.13
CA SER A 108 -25.62 7.85 2.50
C SER A 108 -24.42 7.16 1.85
N PHE A 109 -23.48 7.92 1.29
CA PHE A 109 -22.30 7.37 0.62
C PHE A 109 -21.30 6.73 1.61
N TRP A 110 -21.16 7.26 2.84
CA TRP A 110 -20.35 6.61 3.87
C TRP A 110 -20.88 5.22 4.24
N GLU A 111 -22.19 5.03 4.19
CA GLU A 111 -22.81 3.71 4.40
C GLU A 111 -22.69 2.84 3.13
N GLU A 112 -22.76 3.44 1.95
CA GLU A 112 -22.70 2.73 0.67
C GLU A 112 -21.26 2.37 0.25
N ALA A 113 -20.26 3.20 0.56
CA ALA A 113 -18.84 2.88 0.40
C ALA A 113 -18.41 1.70 1.27
N LYS A 114 -19.14 1.44 2.36
CA LYS A 114 -19.02 0.21 3.13
C LYS A 114 -19.63 -1.01 2.43
N ALA A 115 -20.47 -0.84 1.44
CA ALA A 115 -21.29 -1.91 0.87
C ALA A 115 -20.97 -2.28 -0.59
N THR A 116 -20.25 -1.45 -1.37
CA THR A 116 -20.18 -1.65 -2.83
C THR A 116 -18.75 -1.68 -3.36
N ALA A 117 -18.18 -2.89 -3.49
CA ALA A 117 -17.13 -3.16 -4.46
C ALA A 117 -17.80 -3.72 -5.73
N SER A 118 -17.78 -3.00 -6.86
CA SER A 118 -18.17 -3.55 -8.16
C SER A 118 -17.05 -4.45 -8.70
N SER A 119 -17.37 -5.52 -9.42
CA SER A 119 -16.43 -6.59 -9.80
C SER A 119 -15.28 -6.14 -10.72
N ASP A 120 -15.44 -5.10 -11.54
CA ASP A 120 -14.38 -4.59 -12.42
C ASP A 120 -13.41 -3.66 -11.69
N ASP A 121 -13.89 -2.88 -10.73
CA ASP A 121 -13.05 -2.10 -9.81
C ASP A 121 -12.23 -3.02 -8.87
N ASP A 122 -12.73 -4.21 -8.56
CA ASP A 122 -12.06 -5.15 -7.64
C ASP A 122 -10.79 -5.77 -8.25
N SER A 123 -10.79 -6.09 -9.55
CA SER A 123 -9.61 -6.64 -10.24
C SER A 123 -8.51 -5.59 -10.44
N PHE A 124 -8.87 -4.34 -10.70
CA PHE A 124 -7.93 -3.23 -10.79
C PHE A 124 -7.36 -2.91 -9.40
N ALA A 125 -8.22 -2.77 -8.40
CA ALA A 125 -7.82 -2.53 -7.02
C ALA A 125 -6.89 -3.64 -6.47
N GLU A 126 -7.14 -4.90 -6.84
CA GLU A 126 -6.24 -6.01 -6.48
C GLU A 126 -4.83 -5.83 -7.06
N ARG A 127 -4.73 -5.46 -8.35
CA ARG A 127 -3.42 -5.23 -8.98
C ARG A 127 -2.67 -4.07 -8.35
N GLU A 128 -3.36 -2.95 -8.11
CA GLU A 128 -2.75 -1.77 -7.47
C GLU A 128 -2.34 -2.07 -6.02
N TRP A 129 -3.12 -2.89 -5.32
CA TRP A 129 -2.78 -3.37 -3.98
C TRP A 129 -1.51 -4.21 -3.97
N GLN A 130 -1.38 -5.13 -4.93
CA GLN A 130 -0.18 -5.94 -5.09
C GLN A 130 1.04 -5.11 -5.51
N ALA A 131 0.84 -4.11 -6.38
CA ALA A 131 1.90 -3.18 -6.78
C ALA A 131 2.39 -2.34 -5.58
N ALA A 132 1.48 -1.80 -4.78
CA ALA A 132 1.82 -1.07 -3.57
C ALA A 132 2.55 -1.96 -2.54
N ALA A 133 2.13 -3.21 -2.38
CA ALA A 133 2.81 -4.18 -1.52
C ALA A 133 4.21 -4.51 -2.01
N LEU A 134 4.43 -4.63 -3.33
CA LEU A 134 5.74 -4.84 -3.94
C LEU A 134 6.65 -3.64 -3.69
N GLU A 135 6.18 -2.42 -3.93
CA GLU A 135 6.94 -1.19 -3.73
C GLU A 135 7.39 -1.05 -2.27
N GLU A 136 6.48 -1.23 -1.33
CA GLU A 136 6.77 -1.20 0.10
C GLU A 136 7.77 -2.30 0.51
N ALA A 137 7.64 -3.50 -0.04
CA ALA A 137 8.58 -4.59 0.23
C ALA A 137 9.98 -4.27 -0.31
N LEU A 138 10.08 -3.70 -1.50
CA LEU A 138 11.36 -3.23 -2.06
C LEU A 138 11.98 -2.14 -1.19
N ARG A 139 11.19 -1.18 -0.71
CA ARG A 139 11.61 -0.14 0.20
C ARG A 139 12.17 -0.72 1.51
N ARG A 140 11.52 -1.76 2.07
CA ARG A 140 11.96 -2.42 3.32
C ARG A 140 13.25 -3.20 3.16
N ILE A 141 13.45 -3.90 2.05
CA ILE A 141 14.66 -4.71 1.86
C ILE A 141 15.89 -3.87 1.49
N LYS A 142 15.70 -2.73 0.83
CA LYS A 142 16.76 -1.86 0.32
C LYS A 142 17.86 -1.53 1.35
N PRO A 143 17.55 -1.05 2.58
CA PRO A 143 18.57 -0.68 3.57
C PRO A 143 19.34 -1.88 4.14
N HIS A 144 18.87 -3.11 3.89
CA HIS A 144 19.48 -4.35 4.42
C HIS A 144 20.27 -5.13 3.37
N VAL A 145 20.52 -4.53 2.21
CA VAL A 145 21.21 -5.16 1.07
C VAL A 145 22.33 -4.24 0.60
N ASN A 146 23.45 -4.82 0.16
CA ASN A 146 24.49 -4.05 -0.51
C ASN A 146 23.88 -3.23 -1.66
N PRO A 147 24.15 -1.92 -1.79
CA PRO A 147 23.52 -1.04 -2.78
C PRO A 147 23.71 -1.52 -4.23
N GLU A 148 24.89 -2.01 -4.59
CA GLU A 148 25.17 -2.52 -5.95
C GLU A 148 24.39 -3.81 -6.24
N HIS A 149 24.32 -4.73 -5.26
CA HIS A 149 23.54 -5.95 -5.36
C HIS A 149 22.03 -5.64 -5.48
N TYR A 150 21.55 -4.65 -4.73
CA TYR A 150 20.15 -4.21 -4.83
C TYR A 150 19.85 -3.63 -6.21
N ALA A 151 20.70 -2.72 -6.72
CA ALA A 151 20.54 -2.11 -8.03
C ALA A 151 20.56 -3.16 -9.14
N ALA A 152 21.54 -4.09 -9.13
CA ALA A 152 21.62 -5.19 -10.09
C ALA A 152 20.41 -6.13 -10.01
N PHE A 153 19.87 -6.37 -8.82
CA PHE A 153 18.65 -7.15 -8.61
C PHE A 153 17.43 -6.46 -9.22
N VAL A 154 17.23 -5.17 -8.94
CA VAL A 154 16.11 -4.41 -9.49
C VAL A 154 16.19 -4.40 -11.02
N ALA A 155 17.33 -4.03 -11.59
CA ALA A 155 17.53 -4.01 -13.03
C ALA A 155 17.24 -5.36 -13.70
N SER A 156 17.72 -6.47 -13.12
CA SER A 156 17.62 -7.80 -13.76
C SER A 156 16.34 -8.55 -13.44
N ALA A 157 15.75 -8.38 -12.26
CA ALA A 157 14.62 -9.18 -11.79
C ALA A 157 13.28 -8.44 -11.81
N ILE A 158 13.29 -7.12 -11.68
CA ILE A 158 12.08 -6.29 -11.64
C ILE A 158 11.87 -5.60 -13.00
N GLU A 159 12.92 -4.95 -13.54
CA GLU A 159 12.87 -4.23 -14.81
C GLU A 159 13.10 -5.15 -16.03
N GLY A 160 13.48 -6.42 -15.81
CA GLY A 160 13.65 -7.41 -16.87
C GLY A 160 14.85 -7.16 -17.79
N GLN A 161 15.84 -6.37 -17.36
CA GLN A 161 17.04 -6.11 -18.15
C GLN A 161 17.86 -7.39 -18.37
N ASN A 162 18.56 -7.44 -19.52
CA ASN A 162 19.37 -8.60 -19.88
C ASN A 162 20.49 -8.85 -18.85
N THR A 163 20.59 -10.12 -18.40
CA THR A 163 21.56 -10.55 -17.38
C THR A 163 23.01 -10.21 -17.73
N GLU A 164 23.39 -10.35 -18.99
CA GLU A 164 24.76 -10.05 -19.43
C GLU A 164 25.07 -8.53 -19.36
N SER A 165 24.10 -7.71 -19.77
CA SER A 165 24.21 -6.25 -19.69
C SER A 165 24.32 -5.79 -18.23
N VAL A 166 23.48 -6.32 -17.33
CA VAL A 166 23.52 -6.01 -15.91
C VAL A 166 24.84 -6.48 -15.28
N SER A 167 25.32 -7.70 -15.63
CA SER A 167 26.63 -8.21 -15.18
C SER A 167 27.77 -7.27 -15.53
N LYS A 168 27.80 -6.78 -16.77
CA LYS A 168 28.81 -5.83 -17.25
C LYS A 168 28.70 -4.46 -16.55
N LEU A 169 27.46 -3.96 -16.44
CA LEU A 169 27.22 -2.62 -15.86
C LEU A 169 27.65 -2.52 -14.40
N TYR A 170 27.36 -3.57 -13.60
CA TYR A 170 27.63 -3.59 -12.15
C TYR A 170 28.93 -4.35 -11.80
N GLY A 171 29.70 -4.85 -12.79
CA GLY A 171 30.93 -5.62 -12.53
C GLY A 171 30.70 -6.93 -11.78
N ILE A 172 29.52 -7.52 -11.86
CA ILE A 172 29.11 -8.73 -11.15
C ILE A 172 29.12 -9.91 -12.11
N SER A 173 29.79 -11.00 -11.78
CA SER A 173 29.76 -12.20 -12.62
C SER A 173 28.33 -12.76 -12.74
N SER A 174 28.00 -13.39 -13.88
CA SER A 174 26.67 -13.96 -14.12
C SER A 174 26.27 -14.99 -13.06
N GLY A 175 27.24 -15.79 -12.57
CA GLY A 175 27.02 -16.74 -11.49
C GLY A 175 26.66 -16.04 -10.15
N ASN A 176 27.38 -14.96 -9.82
CA ASN A 176 27.08 -14.18 -8.60
C ASN A 176 25.73 -13.46 -8.75
N LEU A 177 25.44 -12.87 -9.91
CA LEU A 177 24.14 -12.22 -10.18
C LEU A 177 22.98 -13.21 -10.01
N TYR A 178 23.15 -14.46 -10.50
CA TYR A 178 22.16 -15.52 -10.28
C TYR A 178 21.91 -15.79 -8.77
N GLN A 179 22.98 -15.88 -7.97
CA GLN A 179 22.84 -16.09 -6.52
C GLN A 179 22.19 -14.89 -5.82
N ILE A 180 22.54 -13.67 -6.22
CA ILE A 180 21.92 -12.43 -5.72
C ILE A 180 20.40 -12.47 -6.03
N ARG A 181 20.03 -12.73 -7.27
CA ARG A 181 18.62 -12.83 -7.69
C ARG A 181 17.87 -13.89 -6.88
N LYS A 182 18.40 -15.09 -6.76
CA LYS A 182 17.78 -16.19 -5.99
C LYS A 182 17.52 -15.77 -4.54
N ARG A 183 18.53 -15.22 -3.86
CA ARG A 183 18.44 -14.80 -2.46
C ARG A 183 17.47 -13.65 -2.27
N LEU A 184 17.58 -12.60 -3.10
CA LEU A 184 16.73 -11.41 -2.94
C LEU A 184 15.29 -11.66 -3.38
N THR A 185 15.04 -12.52 -4.38
CA THR A 185 13.68 -12.95 -4.72
C THR A 185 13.00 -13.69 -3.56
N ALA A 186 13.73 -14.60 -2.88
CA ALA A 186 13.19 -15.27 -1.71
C ALA A 186 12.84 -14.27 -0.60
N LYS A 187 13.79 -13.37 -0.25
CA LYS A 187 13.56 -12.33 0.76
C LYS A 187 12.40 -11.39 0.37
N LEU A 188 12.31 -11.01 -0.90
CA LEU A 188 11.24 -10.15 -1.39
C LEU A 188 9.87 -10.82 -1.26
N ARG A 189 9.75 -12.12 -1.61
CA ARG A 189 8.49 -12.87 -1.44
C ARG A 189 8.03 -12.93 0.01
N GLU A 190 8.94 -13.21 0.94
CA GLU A 190 8.62 -13.20 2.39
C GLU A 190 8.17 -11.81 2.83
N THR A 191 8.88 -10.76 2.39
CA THR A 191 8.54 -9.38 2.75
C THR A 191 7.20 -8.97 2.15
N ILE A 192 6.90 -9.31 0.88
CA ILE A 192 5.59 -9.06 0.26
C ILE A 192 4.47 -9.74 1.05
N ALA A 193 4.66 -11.02 1.42
CA ALA A 193 3.66 -11.73 2.21
C ALA A 193 3.40 -11.05 3.57
N SER A 194 4.46 -10.56 4.23
CA SER A 194 4.34 -9.79 5.46
C SER A 194 3.61 -8.46 5.25
N VAL A 195 3.96 -7.72 4.18
CA VAL A 195 3.31 -6.44 3.84
C VAL A 195 1.83 -6.66 3.53
N ILE A 196 1.49 -7.64 2.69
CA ILE A 196 0.09 -7.96 2.39
C ILE A 196 -0.67 -8.35 3.65
N ALA A 197 -0.06 -9.15 4.53
CA ALA A 197 -0.68 -9.52 5.79
C ALA A 197 -0.92 -8.29 6.70
N GLU A 198 -0.02 -7.31 6.69
CA GLU A 198 -0.22 -6.03 7.40
C GLU A 198 -1.32 -5.17 6.76
N MET A 199 -1.36 -5.11 5.42
CA MET A 199 -2.35 -4.35 4.66
C MET A 199 -3.74 -5.01 4.69
N ASP A 200 -3.85 -6.34 4.72
CA ASP A 200 -5.12 -7.06 4.75
C ASP A 200 -5.64 -7.31 6.17
N ALA A 201 -4.83 -7.06 7.18
CA ALA A 201 -5.18 -7.23 8.59
C ALA A 201 -5.43 -5.87 9.25
N PRO A 202 -6.54 -5.21 9.00
CA PRO A 202 -7.05 -4.23 9.91
C PRO A 202 -7.65 -5.01 11.10
N GLY A 203 -6.78 -5.33 12.05
CA GLY A 203 -7.23 -5.93 13.30
C GLY A 203 -8.01 -4.92 14.11
N ILE A 204 -9.29 -5.19 14.22
CA ILE A 204 -10.10 -4.75 15.34
C ILE A 204 -10.87 -6.01 15.76
N GLU A 205 -10.41 -6.69 16.79
CA GLU A 205 -11.24 -7.43 17.70
C GLU A 205 -11.56 -6.55 18.90
#